data_29459729330d1b2ab2af2785e3087af9
#
_entry.id   29459729330d1b2ab2af2785e3087af9
#
_cell.length_a   1.000
_cell.length_b   1.000
_cell.length_c   1.000
_cell.angle_alpha   90.00
_cell.angle_beta   90.00
_cell.angle_gamma   90.00
#
_symmetry.space_group_name_H-M   'P 1'
#
loop_
_entity.id
_entity.type
_entity.pdbx_description
1 polymer ?
#
loop_
_entity_poly.entity_id
_entity_poly.type
_entity_poly.pdbx_seq_one_letter_code
_entity_poly.pdbx_strand_id
1 'polypeptide(L)'
;MDQTPVAEELRVVVAQLVRRFRQDREIPQPQFNVLSTLMRRGPITTSQLAALEGVRPQSMAHTVAQLLTAGLVERHSDPADGRQMLIEISASGRTSMVEFRRTADAWVNDAISTRLDAEERKTLKAGIDLMRRLVDE
;
A
#
# COMPACT_ATOMS: atom_id res chain seq x y z
N MET A 1 -12.40 -12.40 -30.47
CA MET A 1 -13.14 -11.40 -29.67
C MET A 1 -12.14 -10.45 -29.06
N ASP A 2 -12.28 -9.20 -29.35
CA ASP A 2 -11.37 -8.17 -28.84
C ASP A 2 -11.75 -7.83 -27.40
N GLN A 3 -10.87 -8.11 -26.45
CA GLN A 3 -11.06 -7.82 -25.02
C GLN A 3 -10.38 -6.51 -24.58
N THR A 4 -9.77 -5.80 -25.54
CA THR A 4 -9.07 -4.56 -25.28
C THR A 4 -9.91 -3.51 -24.56
N PRO A 5 -11.18 -3.27 -24.92
CA PRO A 5 -12.00 -2.28 -24.22
C PRO A 5 -12.20 -2.58 -22.73
N VAL A 6 -12.44 -3.86 -22.37
CA VAL A 6 -12.64 -4.27 -20.95
C VAL A 6 -11.35 -4.10 -20.16
N ALA A 7 -10.21 -4.50 -20.72
CA ALA A 7 -8.91 -4.35 -20.08
C ALA A 7 -8.58 -2.88 -19.84
N GLU A 8 -8.83 -2.03 -20.83
CA GLU A 8 -8.60 -0.59 -20.72
C GLU A 8 -9.49 0.04 -19.65
N GLU A 9 -10.78 -0.24 -19.68
CA GLU A 9 -11.74 0.27 -18.70
C GLU A 9 -11.35 -0.14 -17.29
N LEU A 10 -11.02 -1.41 -17.08
CA LEU A 10 -10.59 -1.92 -15.78
C LEU A 10 -9.36 -1.17 -15.29
N ARG A 11 -8.33 -1.04 -16.13
CA ARG A 11 -7.09 -0.35 -15.79
C ARG A 11 -7.34 1.10 -15.39
N VAL A 12 -8.16 1.81 -16.14
CA VAL A 12 -8.48 3.22 -15.90
C VAL A 12 -9.26 3.37 -14.58
N VAL A 13 -10.29 2.57 -14.37
CA VAL A 13 -11.11 2.66 -13.16
C VAL A 13 -10.32 2.28 -11.92
N VAL A 14 -9.50 1.23 -11.99
CA VAL A 14 -8.63 0.84 -10.88
C VAL A 14 -7.66 1.97 -10.52
N ALA A 15 -7.05 2.61 -11.51
CA ALA A 15 -6.16 3.75 -11.29
C ALA A 15 -6.88 4.93 -10.62
N GLN A 16 -8.11 5.20 -11.02
CA GLN A 16 -8.93 6.26 -10.41
C GLN A 16 -9.29 5.95 -8.97
N LEU A 17 -9.66 4.70 -8.67
CA LEU A 17 -9.95 4.26 -7.30
C LEU A 17 -8.71 4.39 -6.41
N VAL A 18 -7.56 3.91 -6.87
CA VAL A 18 -6.30 4.01 -6.13
C VAL A 18 -5.94 5.46 -5.85
N ARG A 19 -6.10 6.33 -6.83
CA ARG A 19 -5.86 7.77 -6.64
C ARG A 19 -6.78 8.36 -5.58
N ARG A 20 -8.05 7.97 -5.58
CA ARG A 20 -9.01 8.44 -4.58
C ARG A 20 -8.66 7.97 -3.18
N PHE A 21 -8.22 6.72 -3.01
CA PHE A 21 -7.75 6.20 -1.72
C PHE A 21 -6.56 7.00 -1.17
N ARG A 22 -5.74 7.57 -2.04
CA ARG A 22 -4.54 8.34 -1.67
C ARG A 22 -4.84 9.79 -1.30
N GLN A 23 -5.97 10.35 -1.71
CA GLN A 23 -6.25 11.79 -1.56
C GLN A 23 -6.24 12.27 -0.10
N ASP A 24 -6.72 11.45 0.81
CA ASP A 24 -6.86 11.83 2.21
C ASP A 24 -5.66 11.41 3.08
N ARG A 25 -4.59 10.92 2.45
CA ARG A 25 -3.37 10.54 3.16
C ARG A 25 -2.45 11.73 3.31
N GLU A 26 -1.96 11.93 4.54
CA GLU A 26 -1.01 12.98 4.87
C GLU A 26 0.45 12.57 4.63
N ILE A 27 0.69 11.33 4.23
CA ILE A 27 2.04 10.78 4.02
C ILE A 27 2.34 10.62 2.53
N PRO A 28 3.55 11.00 2.07
CA PRO A 28 3.96 10.80 0.68
C PRO A 28 3.93 9.34 0.26
N GLN A 29 3.64 9.08 -1.01
CA GLN A 29 3.52 7.73 -1.55
C GLN A 29 4.76 6.86 -1.34
N PRO A 30 6.01 7.35 -1.56
CA PRO A 30 7.19 6.52 -1.31
C PRO A 30 7.28 6.03 0.14
N GLN A 31 6.93 6.88 1.11
CA GLN A 31 6.92 6.50 2.52
C GLN A 31 5.82 5.48 2.81
N PHE A 32 4.64 5.67 2.25
CA PHE A 32 3.53 4.72 2.40
C PHE A 32 3.91 3.33 1.86
N ASN A 33 4.56 3.28 0.71
CA ASN A 33 5.01 2.03 0.11
C ASN A 33 5.97 1.26 1.02
N VAL A 34 6.92 1.97 1.64
CA VAL A 34 7.87 1.37 2.58
C VAL A 34 7.14 0.79 3.80
N LEU A 35 6.25 1.57 4.41
CA LEU A 35 5.47 1.10 5.56
C LEU A 35 4.62 -0.12 5.20
N SER A 36 4.00 -0.11 4.04
CA SER A 36 3.20 -1.23 3.55
C SER A 36 4.04 -2.50 3.37
N THR A 37 5.23 -2.38 2.81
CA THR A 37 6.16 -3.49 2.62
C THR A 37 6.64 -4.04 3.97
N LEU A 38 6.99 -3.17 4.92
CA LEU A 38 7.42 -3.59 6.26
C LEU A 38 6.31 -4.30 7.02
N MET A 39 5.06 -3.87 6.83
CA MET A 39 3.89 -4.54 7.44
C MET A 39 3.74 -5.98 6.92
N ARG A 40 4.00 -6.21 5.65
CA ARG A 40 3.84 -7.53 5.03
C ARG A 40 5.02 -8.45 5.27
N ARG A 41 6.24 -7.93 5.22
CA ARG A 41 7.47 -8.75 5.22
C ARG A 41 8.20 -8.77 6.55
N GLY A 42 7.93 -7.80 7.43
CA GLY A 42 8.71 -7.63 8.65
C GLY A 42 10.03 -6.91 8.41
N PRO A 43 10.96 -6.97 9.38
CA PRO A 43 12.23 -6.23 9.30
C PRO A 43 13.08 -6.67 8.10
N ILE A 44 13.56 -5.71 7.32
CA ILE A 44 14.46 -5.93 6.18
C ILE A 44 15.44 -4.77 6.05
N THR A 45 16.48 -4.95 5.25
CA THR A 45 17.50 -3.93 5.02
C THR A 45 17.01 -2.86 4.06
N THR A 46 17.64 -1.68 4.09
CA THR A 46 17.37 -0.60 3.12
C THR A 46 17.62 -1.06 1.68
N SER A 47 18.66 -1.87 1.45
CA SER A 47 18.94 -2.42 0.12
C SER A 47 17.83 -3.33 -0.38
N GLN A 48 17.28 -4.17 0.50
CA GLN A 48 16.15 -5.04 0.15
C GLN A 48 14.91 -4.23 -0.16
N LEU A 49 14.63 -3.17 0.62
CA LEU A 49 13.53 -2.24 0.36
C LEU A 49 13.68 -1.59 -1.02
N ALA A 50 14.87 -1.11 -1.35
CA ALA A 50 15.13 -0.48 -2.65
C ALA A 50 14.87 -1.45 -3.80
N ALA A 51 15.31 -2.70 -3.68
CA ALA A 51 15.10 -3.73 -4.69
C ALA A 51 13.62 -4.06 -4.86
N LEU A 52 12.88 -4.23 -3.75
CA LEU A 52 11.45 -4.55 -3.78
C LEU A 52 10.61 -3.43 -4.39
N GLU A 53 10.95 -2.17 -4.09
CA GLU A 53 10.21 -1.01 -4.59
C GLU A 53 10.67 -0.57 -5.98
N GLY A 54 11.75 -1.16 -6.51
CA GLY A 54 12.29 -0.79 -7.82
C GLY A 54 12.84 0.63 -7.86
N VAL A 55 13.41 1.11 -6.76
CA VAL A 55 14.00 2.45 -6.65
C VAL A 55 15.49 2.38 -6.39
N ARG A 56 16.20 3.48 -6.64
CA ARG A 56 17.64 3.57 -6.39
C ARG A 56 17.92 3.54 -4.89
N PRO A 57 19.05 2.94 -4.46
CA PRO A 57 19.43 2.91 -3.05
C PRO A 57 19.48 4.27 -2.38
N GLN A 58 19.94 5.31 -3.07
CA GLN A 58 19.97 6.68 -2.53
C GLN A 58 18.58 7.24 -2.27
N SER A 59 17.64 7.00 -3.19
CA SER A 59 16.24 7.42 -3.01
C SER A 59 15.60 6.70 -1.85
N MET A 60 15.86 5.40 -1.71
CA MET A 60 15.34 4.62 -0.58
C MET A 60 15.94 5.09 0.74
N ALA A 61 17.26 5.36 0.79
CA ALA A 61 17.91 5.88 1.98
C ALA A 61 17.29 7.21 2.44
N HIS A 62 16.95 8.07 1.50
CA HIS A 62 16.26 9.34 1.78
C HIS A 62 14.87 9.10 2.38
N THR A 63 14.09 8.22 1.77
CA THR A 63 12.74 7.86 2.24
C THR A 63 12.79 7.27 3.64
N VAL A 64 13.72 6.35 3.90
CA VAL A 64 13.92 5.72 5.21
C VAL A 64 14.33 6.76 6.25
N ALA A 65 15.23 7.69 5.89
CA ALA A 65 15.63 8.77 6.79
C ALA A 65 14.44 9.64 7.21
N GLN A 66 13.55 9.96 6.28
CA GLN A 66 12.32 10.70 6.57
C GLN A 66 11.42 9.94 7.53
N LEU A 67 11.26 8.63 7.33
CA LEU A 67 10.45 7.78 8.19
C LEU A 67 11.05 7.63 9.60
N LEU A 68 12.38 7.55 9.71
CA LEU A 68 13.07 7.53 10.99
C LEU A 68 12.85 8.85 11.75
N THR A 69 12.97 9.98 11.08
CA THR A 69 12.73 11.30 11.67
C THR A 69 11.30 11.43 12.17
N ALA A 70 10.33 10.90 11.41
CA ALA A 70 8.92 10.92 11.79
C ALA A 70 8.56 9.88 12.88
N GLY A 71 9.47 8.99 13.23
CA GLY A 71 9.23 7.95 14.24
C GLY A 71 8.35 6.80 13.76
N LEU A 72 8.19 6.64 12.45
CA LEU A 72 7.32 5.62 11.87
C LEU A 72 8.03 4.30 11.62
N VAL A 73 9.36 4.30 11.62
CA VAL A 73 10.21 3.12 11.55
C VAL A 73 11.33 3.22 12.58
N GLU A 74 11.93 2.07 12.88
CA GLU A 74 13.08 1.93 13.77
C GLU A 74 14.20 1.23 13.03
N ARG A 75 15.43 1.50 13.42
CA ARG A 75 16.64 0.87 12.89
C ARG A 75 17.32 0.09 13.99
N HIS A 76 17.68 -1.15 13.73
CA HIS A 76 18.46 -1.95 14.67
C HIS A 76 19.35 -2.95 13.93
N SER A 77 20.35 -3.45 14.64
CA SER A 77 21.27 -4.44 14.07
C SER A 77 20.56 -5.75 13.79
N ASP A 78 20.93 -6.40 12.67
CA ASP A 78 20.44 -7.74 12.35
C ASP A 78 21.04 -8.74 13.37
N PRO A 79 20.20 -9.48 14.12
CA PRO A 79 20.71 -10.49 15.06
C PRO A 79 21.52 -11.60 14.39
N ALA A 80 21.25 -11.90 13.12
CA ALA A 80 21.95 -12.93 12.35
C ALA A 80 23.26 -12.43 11.74
N ASP A 81 23.34 -11.12 11.42
CA ASP A 81 24.53 -10.47 10.85
C ASP A 81 24.62 -9.03 11.35
N GLY A 82 25.42 -8.80 12.39
CA GLY A 82 25.57 -7.49 13.03
C GLY A 82 26.14 -6.40 12.14
N ARG A 83 26.59 -6.72 10.91
CA ARG A 83 27.05 -5.74 9.92
C ARG A 83 25.89 -5.07 9.19
N GLN A 84 24.72 -5.68 9.20
CA GLN A 84 23.53 -5.18 8.53
C GLN A 84 22.60 -4.48 9.51
N MET A 85 21.97 -3.42 9.05
CA MET A 85 20.93 -2.73 9.80
C MET A 85 19.57 -3.08 9.20
N LEU A 86 18.66 -3.51 10.05
CA LEU A 86 17.27 -3.79 9.68
C LEU A 86 16.41 -2.56 9.94
N ILE A 87 15.48 -2.34 9.04
CA ILE A 87 14.42 -1.34 9.20
C ILE A 87 13.15 -2.08 9.56
N GLU A 88 12.50 -1.63 10.61
CA GLU A 88 11.25 -2.21 11.11
C GLU A 88 10.22 -1.11 11.32
N ILE A 89 8.96 -1.41 11.03
CA ILE A 89 7.88 -0.47 11.33
C ILE A 89 7.75 -0.31 12.84
N SER A 90 7.63 0.93 13.32
CA SER A 90 7.43 1.21 14.75
C SER A 90 5.97 1.01 15.14
N ALA A 91 5.69 1.04 16.45
CA ALA A 91 4.31 1.04 16.97
C ALA A 91 3.52 2.22 16.38
N SER A 92 4.13 3.40 16.32
CA SER A 92 3.57 4.61 15.72
C SER A 92 3.26 4.41 14.23
N GLY A 93 4.18 3.76 13.50
CA GLY A 93 4.00 3.45 12.09
C GLY A 93 2.83 2.50 11.86
N ARG A 94 2.69 1.47 12.70
CA ARG A 94 1.56 0.53 12.64
C ARG A 94 0.23 1.24 12.88
N THR A 95 0.18 2.09 13.89
CA THR A 95 -1.02 2.89 14.20
C THR A 95 -1.41 3.78 13.02
N SER A 96 -0.43 4.45 12.40
CA SER A 96 -0.65 5.29 11.22
C SER A 96 -1.21 4.46 10.05
N MET A 97 -0.68 3.26 9.81
CA MET A 97 -1.16 2.40 8.72
C MET A 97 -2.60 1.92 8.95
N VAL A 98 -2.96 1.58 10.19
CA VAL A 98 -4.34 1.22 10.54
C VAL A 98 -5.28 2.40 10.28
N GLU A 99 -4.87 3.60 10.65
CA GLU A 99 -5.66 4.82 10.45
C GLU A 99 -5.84 5.15 8.96
N PHE A 100 -4.80 5.00 8.14
CA PHE A 100 -4.88 5.20 6.69
C PHE A 100 -5.88 4.23 6.05
N ARG A 101 -5.87 2.96 6.45
CA ARG A 101 -6.82 1.95 5.96
C ARG A 101 -8.25 2.29 6.37
N ARG A 102 -8.44 2.70 7.62
CA ARG A 102 -9.76 3.05 8.14
C ARG A 102 -10.36 4.23 7.38
N THR A 103 -9.56 5.24 7.09
CA THR A 103 -9.99 6.42 6.32
C THR A 103 -10.41 6.02 4.90
N ALA A 104 -9.61 5.18 4.23
CA ALA A 104 -9.93 4.68 2.89
C ALA A 104 -11.21 3.84 2.90
N ASP A 105 -11.33 2.92 3.87
CA ASP A 105 -12.51 2.04 4.01
C ASP A 105 -13.77 2.86 4.29
N ALA A 106 -13.68 3.88 5.12
CA ALA A 106 -14.82 4.75 5.43
C ALA A 106 -15.33 5.46 4.18
N TRP A 107 -14.44 5.98 3.35
CA TRP A 107 -14.83 6.61 2.08
C TRP A 107 -15.50 5.61 1.14
N VAL A 108 -14.92 4.43 0.97
CA VAL A 108 -15.46 3.39 0.07
C VAL A 108 -16.83 2.92 0.56
N ASN A 109 -16.95 2.66 1.86
CA ASN A 109 -18.23 2.25 2.44
C ASN A 109 -19.32 3.29 2.22
N ASP A 110 -19.01 4.57 2.42
CA ASP A 110 -19.94 5.66 2.19
C ASP A 110 -20.34 5.74 0.71
N ALA A 111 -19.37 5.66 -0.20
CA ALA A 111 -19.62 5.71 -1.63
C ALA A 111 -20.51 4.54 -2.09
N ILE A 112 -20.23 3.33 -1.60
CA ILE A 112 -21.03 2.14 -1.91
C ILE A 112 -22.46 2.31 -1.38
N SER A 113 -22.61 2.76 -0.14
CA SER A 113 -23.93 2.92 0.49
C SER A 113 -24.79 3.97 -0.19
N THR A 114 -24.19 5.06 -0.65
CA THR A 114 -24.93 6.19 -1.22
C THR A 114 -25.16 6.08 -2.71
N ARG A 115 -24.32 5.35 -3.45
CA ARG A 115 -24.34 5.32 -4.92
C ARG A 115 -24.84 4.02 -5.52
N LEU A 116 -24.84 2.92 -4.74
CA LEU A 116 -25.23 1.60 -5.22
C LEU A 116 -26.44 1.07 -4.45
N ASP A 117 -27.36 0.42 -5.14
CA ASP A 117 -28.45 -0.32 -4.50
C ASP A 117 -27.99 -1.74 -4.09
N ALA A 118 -28.89 -2.52 -3.49
CA ALA A 118 -28.57 -3.84 -2.97
C ALA A 118 -28.09 -4.81 -4.06
N GLU A 119 -28.72 -4.78 -5.23
CA GLU A 119 -28.34 -5.65 -6.36
C GLU A 119 -26.98 -5.25 -6.94
N GLU A 120 -26.72 -3.95 -7.05
CA GLU A 120 -25.45 -3.43 -7.55
C GLU A 120 -24.30 -3.77 -6.59
N ARG A 121 -24.53 -3.76 -5.27
CA ARG A 121 -23.54 -4.19 -4.28
C ARG A 121 -23.18 -5.67 -4.45
N LYS A 122 -24.13 -6.51 -4.73
CA LYS A 122 -23.90 -7.94 -5.01
C LYS A 122 -23.07 -8.11 -6.28
N THR A 123 -23.38 -7.34 -7.31
CA THR A 123 -22.62 -7.35 -8.57
C THR A 123 -21.20 -6.89 -8.35
N LEU A 124 -20.99 -5.85 -7.56
CA LEU A 124 -19.64 -5.36 -7.20
C LEU A 124 -18.86 -6.43 -6.45
N LYS A 125 -19.46 -7.10 -5.47
CA LYS A 125 -18.81 -8.17 -4.73
C LYS A 125 -18.39 -9.32 -5.66
N ALA A 126 -19.25 -9.72 -6.55
CA ALA A 126 -18.95 -10.75 -7.55
C ALA A 126 -17.80 -10.30 -8.47
N GLY A 127 -17.79 -9.03 -8.87
CA GLY A 127 -16.73 -8.43 -9.67
C GLY A 127 -15.39 -8.45 -8.94
N ILE A 128 -15.38 -8.15 -7.65
CA ILE A 128 -14.16 -8.20 -6.82
C ILE A 128 -13.60 -9.64 -6.77
N ASP A 129 -14.47 -10.63 -6.63
CA ASP A 129 -14.05 -12.03 -6.64
C ASP A 129 -13.41 -12.42 -7.98
N LEU A 130 -13.96 -11.92 -9.09
CA LEU A 130 -13.35 -12.10 -10.40
C LEU A 130 -12.01 -11.39 -10.53
N MET A 131 -11.90 -10.18 -10.00
CA MET A 131 -10.65 -9.41 -10.00
C MET A 131 -9.54 -10.15 -9.22
N ARG A 132 -9.88 -10.79 -8.11
CA ARG A 132 -8.91 -11.60 -7.35
C ARG A 132 -8.31 -12.71 -8.22
N ARG A 133 -9.14 -13.34 -9.04
CA ARG A 133 -8.68 -14.40 -9.95
C ARG A 133 -7.69 -13.90 -11.01
N LEU A 134 -7.67 -12.60 -11.28
CA LEU A 134 -6.70 -12.00 -12.21
C LEU A 134 -5.31 -11.82 -11.59
N VAL A 135 -5.23 -11.68 -10.26
CA VAL A 135 -3.97 -11.43 -9.55
C VAL A 135 -3.43 -12.65 -8.82
N ASP A 136 -4.26 -13.66 -8.58
CA ASP A 136 -3.83 -14.93 -7.98
C ASP A 136 -3.07 -15.76 -9.03
N GLU A 137 -1.81 -16.13 -8.74
CA GLU A 137 -0.98 -17.02 -9.57
C GLU A 137 -1.17 -18.47 -9.19
#